data_ba0e2e17554a9c7bbd8405672168df0f
#
_entry.id   ba0e2e17554a9c7bbd8405672168df0f
#
_cell.length_a   1.000
_cell.length_b   1.000
_cell.length_c   1.000
_cell.angle_alpha   90.00
_cell.angle_beta   90.00
_cell.angle_gamma   90.00
#
_symmetry.space_group_name_H-M   'P 1'
#
loop_
_entity.id
_entity.type
_entity.pdbx_description
1 polymer ?
#
loop_
_entity_poly.entity_id
_entity_poly.type
_entity_poly.pdbx_seq_one_letter_code
_entity_poly.pdbx_strand_id
1 'polypeptide(L)'
;QHAAGLVDLLEALERPKAFAVRLLNPDLEDYNDVQTFFDLVVKPVIEDELGYRLVVIDGRQTFEHARIDQEIFAKLHRSSIVLADITGARPNCFLELGYALGRCLPTMVMVRDGASLPFDITTFSGLHWKASGSAEDRKRAFREHWNAIRNRPSLVPTEPLIS
;
A
#
# COMPACT_ATOMS: atom_id res chain seq x y z
N GLN A 1 4.39 34.41 6.55
CA GLN A 1 5.04 33.10 6.43
C GLN A 1 4.32 31.99 7.24
N HIS A 2 3.72 32.33 8.40
CA HIS A 2 2.98 31.33 9.18
C HIS A 2 1.64 30.89 8.55
N ALA A 3 0.99 31.76 7.77
CA ALA A 3 -0.28 31.44 7.11
C ALA A 3 -0.13 30.42 5.97
N ALA A 4 0.96 30.49 5.18
CA ALA A 4 1.24 29.53 4.12
C ALA A 4 1.51 28.12 4.68
N GLY A 5 2.29 27.98 5.77
CA GLY A 5 2.54 26.72 6.42
C GLY A 5 1.30 26.08 7.04
N LEU A 6 0.35 26.87 7.53
CA LEU A 6 -0.92 26.37 8.04
C LEU A 6 -1.82 25.86 6.92
N VAL A 7 -1.89 26.57 5.79
CA VAL A 7 -2.64 26.12 4.60
C VAL A 7 -2.08 24.82 4.07
N ASP A 8 -0.76 24.71 3.92
CA ASP A 8 -0.09 23.46 3.48
C ASP A 8 -0.37 22.30 4.43
N LEU A 9 -0.39 22.55 5.74
CA LEU A 9 -0.72 21.56 6.74
C LEU A 9 -2.18 21.11 6.64
N LEU A 10 -3.12 22.03 6.47
CA LEU A 10 -4.54 21.73 6.31
C LEU A 10 -4.79 20.94 5.03
N GLU A 11 -4.18 21.33 3.92
CA GLU A 11 -4.27 20.56 2.66
C GLU A 11 -3.71 19.15 2.82
N ALA A 12 -2.58 18.98 3.50
CA ALA A 12 -2.00 17.67 3.78
C ALA A 12 -2.91 16.81 4.67
N LEU A 13 -3.65 17.40 5.60
CA LEU A 13 -4.61 16.71 6.46
C LEU A 13 -5.90 16.32 5.72
N GLU A 14 -6.31 17.09 4.72
CA GLU A 14 -7.51 16.85 3.92
C GLU A 14 -7.31 15.84 2.79
N ARG A 15 -6.06 15.59 2.38
CA ARG A 15 -5.77 14.59 1.34
C ARG A 15 -6.18 13.19 1.77
N PRO A 16 -6.83 12.41 0.87
CA PRO A 16 -7.06 11.00 1.12
C PRO A 16 -5.73 10.28 1.31
N LYS A 17 -5.73 9.22 2.10
CA LYS A 17 -4.52 8.49 2.46
C LYS A 17 -4.46 7.17 1.69
N ALA A 18 -3.31 6.89 1.10
CA ALA A 18 -2.93 5.57 0.63
C ALA A 18 -1.95 4.97 1.65
N PHE A 19 -2.38 3.89 2.29
CA PHE A 19 -1.60 3.21 3.30
C PHE A 19 -0.78 2.10 2.66
N ALA A 20 0.54 2.15 2.81
CA ALA A 20 1.44 1.17 2.23
C ALA A 20 2.01 0.21 3.26
N VAL A 21 1.85 -1.06 2.99
CA VAL A 21 2.48 -2.18 3.69
C VAL A 21 3.54 -2.77 2.78
N ARG A 22 4.78 -2.88 3.24
CA ARG A 22 5.89 -3.34 2.40
C ARG A 22 7.06 -3.87 3.22
N LEU A 23 8.02 -4.48 2.55
CA LEU A 23 9.30 -4.85 3.14
C LEU A 23 10.09 -3.62 3.56
N LEU A 24 10.50 -3.56 4.84
CA LEU A 24 11.24 -2.44 5.43
C LEU A 24 12.60 -2.85 6.02
N ASN A 25 12.96 -4.13 5.98
CA ASN A 25 14.24 -4.60 6.49
C ASN A 25 15.33 -4.48 5.42
N PRO A 26 16.33 -3.56 5.59
CA PRO A 26 17.39 -3.33 4.62
C PRO A 26 18.37 -4.51 4.47
N ASP A 27 18.35 -5.45 5.40
CA ASP A 27 19.25 -6.62 5.36
C ASP A 27 18.74 -7.73 4.42
N LEU A 28 17.52 -7.58 3.90
CA LEU A 28 16.93 -8.56 2.99
C LEU A 28 17.21 -8.21 1.52
N GLU A 29 17.44 -9.24 0.73
CA GLU A 29 17.83 -9.14 -0.67
C GLU A 29 16.89 -8.26 -1.51
N ASP A 30 15.60 -8.40 -1.31
CA ASP A 30 14.60 -7.65 -2.08
C ASP A 30 14.42 -6.19 -1.65
N TYR A 31 15.03 -5.76 -0.54
CA TYR A 31 14.78 -4.44 0.02
C TYR A 31 15.07 -3.29 -0.94
N ASN A 32 16.21 -3.33 -1.60
CA ASN A 32 16.62 -2.25 -2.51
C ASN A 32 15.68 -2.10 -3.70
N ASP A 33 15.21 -3.20 -4.25
CA ASP A 33 14.25 -3.20 -5.36
C ASP A 33 12.92 -2.62 -4.91
N VAL A 34 12.40 -3.04 -3.76
CA VAL A 34 11.16 -2.52 -3.17
C VAL A 34 11.28 -1.03 -2.85
N GLN A 35 12.38 -0.62 -2.22
CA GLN A 35 12.62 0.80 -1.90
C GLN A 35 12.65 1.66 -3.17
N THR A 36 13.41 1.23 -4.16
CA THR A 36 13.53 1.93 -5.45
C THR A 36 12.19 2.03 -6.17
N PHE A 37 11.41 0.95 -6.18
CA PHE A 37 10.07 0.96 -6.78
C PHE A 37 9.14 1.96 -6.08
N PHE A 38 9.16 2.00 -4.77
CA PHE A 38 8.36 2.97 -4.02
C PHE A 38 8.81 4.41 -4.26
N ASP A 39 10.11 4.67 -4.29
CA ASP A 39 10.63 6.03 -4.48
C ASP A 39 10.43 6.56 -5.91
N LEU A 40 10.59 5.71 -6.93
CA LEU A 40 10.54 6.14 -8.33
C LEU A 40 9.16 5.98 -8.98
N VAL A 41 8.31 5.12 -8.46
CA VAL A 41 7.01 4.80 -9.08
C VAL A 41 5.85 5.10 -8.15
N VAL A 42 5.79 4.42 -7.00
CA VAL A 42 4.60 4.47 -6.14
C VAL A 42 4.38 5.86 -5.57
N LYS A 43 5.38 6.43 -4.92
CA LYS A 43 5.27 7.74 -4.27
C LYS A 43 4.97 8.85 -5.27
N PRO A 44 5.70 9.01 -6.40
CA PRO A 44 5.37 10.04 -7.37
C PRO A 44 3.96 9.91 -7.95
N VAL A 45 3.51 8.70 -8.28
CA VAL A 45 2.15 8.52 -8.81
C VAL A 45 1.10 8.82 -7.75
N ILE A 46 1.24 8.30 -6.55
CA ILE A 46 0.27 8.49 -5.45
C ILE A 46 0.19 9.95 -5.03
N GLU A 47 1.32 10.62 -4.79
CA GLU A 47 1.33 11.96 -4.21
C GLU A 47 1.24 13.06 -5.26
N ASP A 48 1.98 12.97 -6.38
CA ASP A 48 2.08 14.04 -7.35
C ASP A 48 0.98 13.96 -8.43
N GLU A 49 0.60 12.76 -8.84
CA GLU A 49 -0.38 12.57 -9.92
C GLU A 49 -1.81 12.34 -9.40
N LEU A 50 -1.97 11.53 -8.35
CA LEU A 50 -3.29 11.13 -7.85
C LEU A 50 -3.79 11.96 -6.66
N GLY A 51 -2.91 12.76 -6.04
CA GLY A 51 -3.29 13.66 -4.95
C GLY A 51 -3.56 12.99 -3.60
N TYR A 52 -3.10 11.76 -3.40
CA TYR A 52 -3.17 11.07 -2.11
C TYR A 52 -1.91 11.34 -1.29
N ARG A 53 -2.01 11.15 0.00
CA ARG A 53 -0.86 11.08 0.89
C ARG A 53 -0.44 9.64 1.08
N LEU A 54 0.78 9.29 0.74
CA LEU A 54 1.34 7.97 0.98
C LEU A 54 1.80 7.85 2.45
N VAL A 55 1.27 6.86 3.15
CA VAL A 55 1.65 6.57 4.54
C VAL A 55 2.25 5.17 4.59
N VAL A 56 3.56 5.09 4.83
CA VAL A 56 4.25 3.83 5.05
C VAL A 56 4.46 3.64 6.54
N ILE A 57 4.04 2.50 7.09
CA ILE A 57 4.33 2.18 8.50
C ILE A 57 5.68 1.51 8.60
N ASP A 58 6.53 2.10 9.43
CA ASP A 58 7.75 1.47 9.92
C ASP A 58 7.45 0.81 11.28
N GLY A 59 7.33 -0.51 11.28
CA GLY A 59 7.15 -1.29 12.50
C GLY A 59 8.30 -1.18 13.51
N ARG A 60 9.44 -0.57 13.11
CA ARG A 60 10.56 -0.33 14.01
C ARG A 60 10.31 0.83 15.00
N GLN A 61 9.44 1.76 14.65
CA GLN A 61 9.13 2.92 15.50
C GLN A 61 8.17 2.58 16.66
N THR A 62 7.65 1.38 16.69
CA THR A 62 6.58 0.97 17.61
C THR A 62 7.00 -0.07 18.64
N PHE A 63 8.30 -0.39 18.75
CA PHE A 63 8.79 -1.43 19.66
C PHE A 63 8.63 -1.14 21.17
N GLU A 64 8.30 0.10 21.53
CA GLU A 64 8.21 0.46 22.95
C GLU A 64 6.86 0.18 23.64
N HIS A 65 5.82 -0.17 22.89
CA HIS A 65 4.50 -0.45 23.47
C HIS A 65 3.79 -1.64 22.81
N ALA A 66 3.28 -2.53 23.64
CA ALA A 66 2.48 -3.71 23.27
C ALA A 66 1.13 -3.40 22.55
N ARG A 67 1.01 -2.24 21.91
CA ARG A 67 -0.17 -1.75 21.19
C ARG A 67 0.04 -1.55 19.70
N ILE A 68 1.12 -2.09 19.16
CA ILE A 68 1.50 -1.96 17.75
C ILE A 68 0.33 -2.32 16.82
N ASP A 69 -0.31 -3.42 17.12
CA ASP A 69 -1.38 -3.96 16.29
C ASP A 69 -2.58 -3.03 16.20
N GLN A 70 -2.99 -2.43 17.32
CA GLN A 70 -4.15 -1.54 17.35
C GLN A 70 -3.91 -0.25 16.58
N GLU A 71 -2.71 0.30 16.64
CA GLU A 71 -2.37 1.54 15.93
C GLU A 71 -2.26 1.31 14.42
N ILE A 72 -1.65 0.20 14.00
CA ILE A 72 -1.59 -0.23 12.61
C ILE A 72 -2.99 -0.46 12.05
N PHE A 73 -3.81 -1.21 12.74
CA PHE A 73 -5.19 -1.47 12.31
C PHE A 73 -6.06 -0.21 12.29
N ALA A 74 -5.86 0.72 13.24
CA ALA A 74 -6.55 1.99 13.22
C ALA A 74 -6.13 2.86 12.01
N LYS A 75 -4.85 2.83 11.63
CA LYS A 75 -4.36 3.53 10.43
C LYS A 75 -4.89 2.90 9.16
N LEU A 76 -4.88 1.56 9.06
CA LEU A 76 -5.49 0.83 7.94
C LEU A 76 -6.97 1.16 7.80
N HIS A 77 -7.70 1.18 8.89
CA HIS A 77 -9.14 1.49 8.88
C HIS A 77 -9.44 2.91 8.38
N ARG A 78 -8.55 3.87 8.61
CA ARG A 78 -8.69 5.27 8.17
C ARG A 78 -8.17 5.52 6.76
N SER A 79 -7.56 4.52 6.15
CA SER A 79 -7.00 4.66 4.80
C SER A 79 -8.08 4.58 3.74
N SER A 80 -7.96 5.40 2.70
CA SER A 80 -8.85 5.35 1.53
C SER A 80 -8.55 4.16 0.64
N ILE A 81 -7.30 3.71 0.61
CA ILE A 81 -6.84 2.53 -0.11
C ILE A 81 -5.60 1.95 0.60
N VAL A 82 -5.46 0.65 0.55
CA VAL A 82 -4.30 -0.07 1.05
C VAL A 82 -3.45 -0.57 -0.12
N LEU A 83 -2.16 -0.28 -0.08
CA LEU A 83 -1.15 -0.79 -1.00
C LEU A 83 -0.35 -1.87 -0.27
N ALA A 84 -0.51 -3.12 -0.64
CA ALA A 84 0.18 -4.23 0.00
C ALA A 84 1.22 -4.82 -0.95
N ASP A 85 2.48 -4.49 -0.75
CA ASP A 85 3.60 -5.14 -1.44
C ASP A 85 4.04 -6.36 -0.63
N ILE A 86 3.86 -7.54 -1.21
CA ILE A 86 4.16 -8.81 -0.54
C ILE A 86 5.51 -9.39 -0.93
N THR A 87 6.34 -8.63 -1.65
CA THR A 87 7.72 -9.02 -1.98
C THR A 87 8.51 -9.29 -0.69
N GLY A 88 9.26 -10.37 -0.68
CA GLY A 88 10.02 -10.81 0.49
C GLY A 88 9.20 -11.63 1.49
N ALA A 89 7.93 -11.91 1.20
CA ALA A 89 7.05 -12.81 1.96
C ALA A 89 7.04 -12.56 3.47
N ARG A 90 6.98 -11.29 3.89
CA ARG A 90 7.00 -10.93 5.32
C ARG A 90 5.67 -11.26 6.00
N PRO A 91 5.69 -11.99 7.12
CA PRO A 91 4.46 -12.36 7.85
C PRO A 91 3.58 -11.17 8.22
N ASN A 92 4.18 -10.06 8.65
CA ASN A 92 3.43 -8.85 8.99
C ASN A 92 2.68 -8.26 7.79
N CYS A 93 3.29 -8.27 6.60
CA CYS A 93 2.61 -7.80 5.38
C CYS A 93 1.38 -8.66 5.06
N PHE A 94 1.46 -9.96 5.26
CA PHE A 94 0.31 -10.86 5.05
C PHE A 94 -0.80 -10.66 6.10
N LEU A 95 -0.42 -10.42 7.36
CA LEU A 95 -1.39 -10.13 8.42
C LEU A 95 -2.18 -8.85 8.11
N GLU A 96 -1.48 -7.80 7.73
CA GLU A 96 -2.07 -6.50 7.40
C GLU A 96 -2.90 -6.56 6.12
N LEU A 97 -2.42 -7.31 5.10
CA LEU A 97 -3.18 -7.59 3.88
C LEU A 97 -4.49 -8.34 4.21
N GLY A 98 -4.40 -9.39 5.02
CA GLY A 98 -5.57 -10.18 5.45
C GLY A 98 -6.59 -9.33 6.22
N TYR A 99 -6.13 -8.44 7.07
CA TYR A 99 -7.00 -7.48 7.76
C TYR A 99 -7.71 -6.54 6.78
N ALA A 100 -6.96 -5.94 5.85
CA ALA A 100 -7.52 -5.03 4.85
C ALA A 100 -8.60 -5.71 4.00
N LEU A 101 -8.34 -6.93 3.53
CA LEU A 101 -9.30 -7.73 2.76
C LEU A 101 -10.52 -8.11 3.62
N GLY A 102 -10.31 -8.54 4.86
CA GLY A 102 -11.39 -8.90 5.79
C GLY A 102 -12.28 -7.72 6.17
N ARG A 103 -11.77 -6.50 6.10
CA ARG A 103 -12.52 -5.25 6.32
C ARG A 103 -13.09 -4.66 5.03
N CYS A 104 -12.92 -5.36 3.92
CA CYS A 104 -13.40 -4.90 2.60
C CYS A 104 -12.83 -3.53 2.18
N LEU A 105 -11.63 -3.20 2.64
CA LEU A 105 -10.95 -2.00 2.22
C LEU A 105 -10.47 -2.15 0.78
N PRO A 106 -10.56 -1.11 -0.05
CA PRO A 106 -9.94 -1.13 -1.37
C PRO A 106 -8.44 -1.45 -1.23
N THR A 107 -8.01 -2.56 -1.81
CA THR A 107 -6.66 -3.08 -1.60
C THR A 107 -6.01 -3.42 -2.94
N MET A 108 -4.82 -2.86 -3.16
CA MET A 108 -3.98 -3.15 -4.30
C MET A 108 -2.82 -4.03 -3.84
N VAL A 109 -2.82 -5.28 -4.28
CA VAL A 109 -1.74 -6.22 -3.99
C VAL A 109 -0.65 -6.08 -5.05
N MET A 110 0.59 -6.01 -4.61
CA MET A 110 1.75 -5.85 -5.49
C MET A 110 2.83 -6.86 -5.10
N VAL A 111 3.61 -7.27 -6.09
CA VAL A 111 4.78 -8.13 -5.88
C VAL A 111 5.79 -7.89 -6.99
N ARG A 112 7.08 -7.95 -6.65
CA ARG A 112 8.15 -7.92 -7.66
C ARG A 112 8.04 -9.14 -8.58
N ASP A 113 8.12 -8.89 -9.88
CA ASP A 113 8.13 -9.97 -10.86
C ASP A 113 9.31 -10.93 -10.62
N GLY A 114 9.03 -12.22 -10.59
CA GLY A 114 10.00 -13.27 -10.27
C GLY A 114 10.28 -13.48 -8.78
N ALA A 115 9.61 -12.76 -7.86
CA ALA A 115 9.77 -13.00 -6.43
C ALA A 115 9.16 -14.36 -6.01
N SER A 116 9.84 -15.04 -5.09
CA SER A 116 9.33 -16.28 -4.50
C SER A 116 8.29 -15.98 -3.43
N LEU A 117 7.14 -16.63 -3.52
CA LEU A 117 6.05 -16.51 -2.54
C LEU A 117 5.69 -17.88 -1.98
N PRO A 118 5.23 -17.95 -0.72
CA PRO A 118 4.92 -19.23 -0.06
C PRO A 118 3.62 -19.88 -0.55
N PHE A 119 2.86 -19.20 -1.41
CA PHE A 119 1.61 -19.70 -2.01
C PHE A 119 1.42 -19.12 -3.40
N ASP A 120 0.55 -19.76 -4.16
CA ASP A 120 0.19 -19.27 -5.50
C ASP A 120 -0.74 -18.07 -5.40
N ILE A 121 -0.24 -16.90 -5.83
CA ILE A 121 -1.03 -15.66 -5.88
C ILE A 121 -1.74 -15.44 -7.21
N THR A 122 -1.72 -16.41 -8.12
CA THR A 122 -2.43 -16.28 -9.40
C THR A 122 -3.93 -16.10 -9.22
N THR A 123 -4.46 -16.49 -8.07
CA THR A 123 -5.86 -16.21 -7.67
C THR A 123 -6.12 -14.76 -7.29
N PHE A 124 -5.08 -13.99 -6.96
CA PHE A 124 -5.19 -12.55 -6.69
C PHE A 124 -4.76 -11.78 -7.92
N SER A 125 -5.61 -10.89 -8.42
CA SER A 125 -5.19 -9.99 -9.49
C SER A 125 -4.28 -8.90 -8.91
N GLY A 126 -3.04 -9.27 -8.65
CA GLY A 126 -2.00 -8.38 -8.14
C GLY A 126 -1.17 -7.76 -9.26
N LEU A 127 -0.56 -6.63 -8.98
CA LEU A 127 0.43 -6.03 -9.87
C LEU A 127 1.77 -6.73 -9.70
N HIS A 128 2.23 -7.41 -10.74
CA HIS A 128 3.60 -7.89 -10.85
C HIS A 128 4.48 -6.77 -11.42
N TRP A 129 5.20 -6.07 -10.55
CA TRP A 129 6.02 -4.94 -10.99
C TRP A 129 7.45 -5.36 -11.33
N LYS A 130 8.06 -4.67 -12.28
CA LYS A 130 9.42 -4.93 -12.72
C LYS A 130 10.41 -4.05 -11.97
N ALA A 131 11.51 -4.66 -11.51
CA ALA A 131 12.60 -3.93 -10.86
C ALA A 131 13.43 -3.10 -11.87
N SER A 132 13.40 -3.44 -13.14
CA SER A 132 14.11 -2.76 -14.21
C SER A 132 13.16 -2.20 -15.27
N GLY A 133 13.67 -1.39 -16.18
CA GLY A 133 12.90 -0.74 -17.22
C GLY A 133 12.69 0.75 -16.96
N SER A 134 12.00 1.43 -17.89
CA SER A 134 11.78 2.87 -17.76
C SER A 134 10.82 3.19 -16.60
N ALA A 135 11.07 4.29 -15.91
CA ALA A 135 10.18 4.75 -14.83
C ALA A 135 8.77 5.04 -15.37
N GLU A 136 8.65 5.58 -16.58
CA GLU A 136 7.35 5.89 -17.18
C GLU A 136 6.52 4.65 -17.49
N ASP A 137 7.13 3.58 -18.00
CA ASP A 137 6.41 2.33 -18.25
C ASP A 137 5.93 1.68 -16.94
N ARG A 138 6.77 1.72 -15.92
CA ARG A 138 6.43 1.21 -14.59
C ARG A 138 5.32 2.03 -13.92
N LYS A 139 5.36 3.35 -14.04
CA LYS A 139 4.29 4.25 -13.56
C LYS A 139 2.98 4.00 -14.31
N ARG A 140 3.04 3.79 -15.63
CA ARG A 140 1.85 3.47 -16.43
C ARG A 140 1.20 2.18 -15.96
N ALA A 141 1.98 1.10 -15.78
CA ALA A 141 1.46 -0.17 -15.28
C ALA A 141 0.84 -0.02 -13.87
N PHE A 142 1.46 0.76 -13.00
CA PHE A 142 0.91 1.07 -11.68
C PHE A 142 -0.43 1.82 -11.77
N ARG A 143 -0.51 2.88 -12.59
CA ARG A 143 -1.75 3.65 -12.78
C ARG A 143 -2.90 2.81 -13.35
N GLU A 144 -2.62 1.97 -14.33
CA GLU A 144 -3.61 1.07 -14.92
C GLU A 144 -4.17 0.10 -13.87
N HIS A 145 -3.32 -0.47 -13.04
CA HIS A 145 -3.73 -1.37 -11.97
C HIS A 145 -4.52 -0.64 -10.87
N TRP A 146 -4.08 0.55 -10.48
CA TRP A 146 -4.79 1.43 -9.56
C TRP A 146 -6.21 1.73 -10.05
N ASN A 147 -6.35 2.13 -11.29
CA ASN A 147 -7.65 2.43 -11.89
C ASN A 147 -8.56 1.18 -11.93
N ALA A 148 -7.99 0.03 -12.23
CA ALA A 148 -8.73 -1.23 -12.22
C ALA A 148 -9.27 -1.57 -10.82
N ILE A 149 -8.49 -1.35 -9.76
CA ILE A 149 -8.92 -1.58 -8.38
C ILE A 149 -10.00 -0.56 -7.97
N ARG A 150 -9.80 0.71 -8.28
CA ARG A 150 -10.76 1.78 -7.93
C ARG A 150 -12.11 1.64 -8.61
N ASN A 151 -12.14 1.08 -9.80
CA ASN A 151 -13.35 0.93 -10.60
C ASN A 151 -14.05 -0.43 -10.41
N ARG A 152 -13.48 -1.32 -9.59
CA ARG A 152 -14.14 -2.60 -9.30
C ARG A 152 -15.35 -2.41 -8.41
N PRO A 153 -16.48 -3.04 -8.75
CA PRO A 153 -17.58 -3.16 -7.79
C PRO A 153 -17.09 -3.98 -6.57
N SER A 154 -17.59 -3.66 -5.40
CA SER A 154 -17.31 -4.45 -4.20
C SER A 154 -17.75 -5.90 -4.44
N LEU A 155 -16.83 -6.84 -4.30
CA LEU A 155 -17.13 -8.27 -4.40
C LEU A 155 -17.80 -8.80 -3.12
N VAL A 156 -17.83 -7.98 -2.07
CA VAL A 156 -18.48 -8.34 -0.81
C VAL A 156 -19.82 -7.64 -0.75
N PRO A 157 -20.92 -8.37 -0.52
CA PRO A 157 -22.22 -7.76 -0.31
C PRO A 157 -22.16 -6.75 0.83
N THR A 158 -22.65 -5.54 0.59
CA THR A 158 -22.74 -4.49 1.60
C THR A 158 -23.90 -4.70 2.57
N GLU A 159 -24.74 -5.69 2.29
CA GLU A 159 -25.85 -6.05 3.16
C GLU A 159 -25.39 -7.00 4.27
N PRO A 160 -25.84 -6.78 5.50
CA PRO A 160 -25.53 -7.71 6.59
C PRO A 160 -26.11 -9.08 6.28
N LEU A 161 -25.32 -10.14 6.44
CA LEU A 161 -25.76 -11.54 6.29
C LEU A 161 -26.74 -11.99 7.39
N ILE A 162 -27.41 -11.07 8.05
CA ILE A 162 -28.35 -11.36 9.13
C ILE A 162 -29.73 -10.92 8.66
N SER A 163 -30.50 -11.88 8.29
CA SER A 163 -31.95 -11.77 8.27
C SER A 163 -32.49 -12.18 9.63
#